data_b44e06f36a977d6dbe2573f5fc8b9a92
#
_entry.id   b44e06f36a977d6dbe2573f5fc8b9a92
#
_cell.length_a   1.000
_cell.length_b   1.000
_cell.length_c   1.000
_cell.angle_alpha   90.00
_cell.angle_beta   90.00
_cell.angle_gamma   90.00
#
_symmetry.space_group_name_H-M   'P 1'
#
loop_
_entity.id
_entity.type
_entity.pdbx_description
1 polymer ?
#
loop_
_entity_poly.entity_id
_entity_poly.type
_entity_poly.pdbx_seq_one_letter_code
_entity_poly.pdbx_strand_id
1 'polypeptide(L)'
;MNGSPRPVALVTGAARRVGAQIARRLHAAGHDLVLHYRHSAADMQALCAELEAQRVGSTLALAADLADADALPRLVAEAVAHYGRLDVLVNNASACYPTPVGTATPAQWDELFASNARAPFFLAQAAAPHLAAAQGCVVNLVDIYAERPLQRHSLYCMAKAALLMLTQSLAQELAPAVRVNAVAPGAVLWPESGKAAAEQQALLAPTPLARAGTPGDVADAVHWLVCGARYTTGQVLRVDGGRTLSI
;
A
#
# COMPACT_ATOMS: atom_id res chain seq x y z
N MET A 1 6.11 -13.85 -31.74
CA MET A 1 6.62 -14.28 -30.40
C MET A 1 5.49 -14.04 -29.41
N ASN A 2 4.68 -15.07 -29.13
CA ASN A 2 3.64 -14.97 -28.11
C ASN A 2 4.32 -15.13 -26.72
N GLY A 3 4.86 -14.04 -26.20
CA GLY A 3 5.28 -14.01 -24.79
C GLY A 3 4.06 -14.24 -23.90
N SER A 4 4.19 -15.00 -22.82
CA SER A 4 3.15 -15.10 -21.80
C SER A 4 2.71 -13.71 -21.39
N PRO A 5 1.40 -13.46 -21.18
CA PRO A 5 0.92 -12.15 -20.77
C PRO A 5 1.62 -11.73 -19.45
N ARG A 6 2.09 -10.47 -19.43
CA ARG A 6 2.81 -9.93 -18.26
C ARG A 6 1.92 -9.92 -17.02
N PRO A 7 2.49 -10.10 -15.82
CA PRO A 7 1.72 -9.98 -14.59
C PRO A 7 1.24 -8.54 -14.40
N VAL A 8 0.07 -8.38 -13.78
CA VAL A 8 -0.60 -7.11 -13.56
C VAL A 8 -0.67 -6.78 -12.08
N ALA A 9 -0.28 -5.57 -11.70
CA ALA A 9 -0.34 -5.10 -10.33
C ALA A 9 -1.26 -3.88 -10.20
N LEU A 10 -2.26 -3.95 -9.32
CA LEU A 10 -3.07 -2.81 -8.88
C LEU A 10 -2.43 -2.18 -7.64
N VAL A 11 -2.06 -0.90 -7.73
CA VAL A 11 -1.47 -0.13 -6.62
C VAL A 11 -2.39 1.03 -6.24
N THR A 12 -2.90 1.03 -5.02
CA THR A 12 -3.73 2.14 -4.53
C THR A 12 -2.88 3.30 -4.02
N GLY A 13 -3.33 4.56 -4.26
CA GLY A 13 -2.58 5.76 -3.89
C GLY A 13 -1.22 5.85 -4.57
N ALA A 14 -1.16 5.49 -5.86
CA ALA A 14 0.09 5.32 -6.61
C ALA A 14 0.72 6.63 -7.11
N ALA A 15 0.01 7.77 -7.09
CA ALA A 15 0.46 8.98 -7.77
C ALA A 15 1.76 9.59 -7.20
N ARG A 16 2.02 9.44 -5.91
CA ARG A 16 3.12 10.14 -5.22
C ARG A 16 3.81 9.25 -4.17
N ARG A 17 4.97 9.74 -3.68
CA ARG A 17 5.66 9.22 -2.50
C ARG A 17 5.94 7.71 -2.58
N VAL A 18 5.56 6.95 -1.56
CA VAL A 18 5.77 5.49 -1.48
C VAL A 18 5.06 4.76 -2.62
N GLY A 19 3.80 5.12 -2.91
CA GLY A 19 3.02 4.48 -3.98
C GLY A 19 3.66 4.61 -5.36
N ALA A 20 4.21 5.79 -5.69
CA ALA A 20 4.90 6.01 -6.96
C ALA A 20 6.20 5.19 -7.05
N GLN A 21 6.94 5.02 -5.95
CA GLN A 21 8.15 4.18 -5.96
C GLN A 21 7.81 2.70 -6.06
N ILE A 22 6.73 2.25 -5.40
CA ILE A 22 6.23 0.88 -5.58
C ILE A 22 5.85 0.63 -7.05
N ALA A 23 5.13 1.57 -7.68
CA ALA A 23 4.77 1.48 -9.09
C ALA A 23 6.01 1.37 -9.99
N ARG A 24 7.02 2.25 -9.82
CA ARG A 24 8.29 2.19 -10.58
C ARG A 24 8.99 0.86 -10.38
N ARG A 25 9.06 0.37 -9.16
CA ARG A 25 9.77 -0.86 -8.83
C ARG A 25 9.11 -2.12 -9.42
N LEU A 26 7.77 -2.19 -9.38
CA LEU A 26 7.02 -3.28 -10.00
C LEU A 26 7.03 -3.20 -11.52
N HIS A 27 6.96 -1.99 -12.10
CA HIS A 27 7.10 -1.78 -13.54
C HIS A 27 8.47 -2.26 -14.06
N ALA A 28 9.56 -1.87 -13.38
CA ALA A 28 10.91 -2.32 -13.70
C ALA A 28 11.07 -3.85 -13.56
N ALA A 29 10.28 -4.49 -12.68
CA ALA A 29 10.22 -5.94 -12.54
C ALA A 29 9.33 -6.63 -13.58
N GLY A 30 8.78 -5.90 -14.55
CA GLY A 30 8.03 -6.44 -15.69
C GLY A 30 6.52 -6.49 -15.52
N HIS A 31 5.95 -5.91 -14.46
CA HIS A 31 4.49 -5.84 -14.29
C HIS A 31 3.88 -4.72 -15.14
N ASP A 32 2.71 -4.98 -15.72
CA ASP A 32 1.81 -3.92 -16.16
C ASP A 32 1.03 -3.41 -14.95
N LEU A 33 0.67 -2.11 -14.94
CA LEU A 33 0.21 -1.45 -13.73
C LEU A 33 -1.18 -0.83 -13.88
N VAL A 34 -2.03 -1.08 -12.89
CA VAL A 34 -3.23 -0.29 -12.63
C VAL A 34 -2.92 0.65 -11.47
N LEU A 35 -2.92 1.95 -11.75
CA LEU A 35 -2.47 2.99 -10.84
C LEU A 35 -3.67 3.81 -10.35
N HIS A 36 -4.11 3.53 -9.11
CA HIS A 36 -5.20 4.26 -8.52
C HIS A 36 -4.73 5.55 -7.84
N TYR A 37 -5.52 6.61 -8.00
CA TYR A 37 -5.35 7.90 -7.30
C TYR A 37 -6.70 8.52 -6.96
N ARG A 38 -6.74 9.53 -6.04
CA ARG A 38 -7.98 10.26 -5.71
C ARG A 38 -7.98 11.66 -6.32
N HIS A 39 -7.01 12.50 -5.98
CA HIS A 39 -6.97 13.92 -6.38
C HIS A 39 -5.71 14.34 -7.13
N SER A 40 -4.64 13.54 -7.11
CA SER A 40 -3.33 13.90 -7.67
C SER A 40 -3.23 13.57 -9.16
N ALA A 41 -4.12 14.13 -9.99
CA ALA A 41 -4.19 13.81 -11.42
C ALA A 41 -2.92 14.19 -12.17
N ALA A 42 -2.33 15.36 -11.90
CA ALA A 42 -1.10 15.82 -12.57
C ALA A 42 0.10 14.92 -12.24
N ASP A 43 0.27 14.54 -10.95
CA ASP A 43 1.32 13.61 -10.54
C ASP A 43 1.13 12.23 -11.18
N MET A 44 -0.13 11.77 -11.28
CA MET A 44 -0.45 10.49 -11.92
C MET A 44 -0.13 10.51 -13.41
N GLN A 45 -0.51 11.59 -14.12
CA GLN A 45 -0.17 11.74 -15.54
C GLN A 45 1.35 11.74 -15.76
N ALA A 46 2.11 12.45 -14.92
CA ALA A 46 3.56 12.47 -15.00
C ALA A 46 4.17 11.06 -14.77
N LEU A 47 3.67 10.33 -13.77
CA LEU A 47 4.12 8.96 -13.50
C LEU A 47 3.79 8.02 -14.67
N CYS A 48 2.56 8.08 -15.21
CA CYS A 48 2.19 7.27 -16.38
C CYS A 48 3.06 7.59 -17.60
N ALA A 49 3.30 8.87 -17.90
CA ALA A 49 4.16 9.27 -19.01
C ALA A 49 5.59 8.73 -18.85
N GLU A 50 6.15 8.79 -17.64
CA GLU A 50 7.47 8.23 -17.32
C GLU A 50 7.54 6.72 -17.58
N LEU A 51 6.52 5.97 -17.14
CA LEU A 51 6.50 4.51 -17.27
C LEU A 51 6.18 4.05 -18.69
N GLU A 52 5.25 4.74 -19.38
CA GLU A 52 4.90 4.48 -20.78
C GLU A 52 6.07 4.74 -21.74
N ALA A 53 6.94 5.71 -21.43
CA ALA A 53 8.16 5.95 -22.18
C ALA A 53 9.13 4.75 -22.14
N GLN A 54 9.07 3.94 -21.09
CA GLN A 54 9.88 2.72 -20.96
C GLN A 54 9.20 1.51 -21.59
N ARG A 55 7.86 1.42 -21.50
CA ARG A 55 7.07 0.31 -22.03
C ARG A 55 5.65 0.76 -22.34
N VAL A 56 5.35 0.88 -23.63
CA VAL A 56 4.04 1.32 -24.13
C VAL A 56 2.93 0.32 -23.73
N GLY A 57 1.77 0.84 -23.32
CA GLY A 57 0.60 0.06 -22.92
C GLY A 57 0.76 -0.64 -21.57
N SER A 58 1.67 -0.19 -20.73
CA SER A 58 1.97 -0.80 -19.44
C SER A 58 1.30 -0.14 -18.25
N THR A 59 0.53 0.94 -18.45
CA THR A 59 -0.14 1.65 -17.37
C THR A 59 -1.61 1.94 -17.67
N LEU A 60 -2.46 1.75 -16.65
CA LEU A 60 -3.86 2.18 -16.62
C LEU A 60 -4.06 3.03 -15.37
N ALA A 61 -4.39 4.32 -15.53
CA ALA A 61 -4.67 5.21 -14.40
C ALA A 61 -6.17 5.24 -14.12
N LEU A 62 -6.57 5.00 -12.86
CA LEU A 62 -7.97 5.01 -12.42
C LEU A 62 -8.16 5.96 -11.24
N ALA A 63 -9.07 6.92 -11.40
CA ALA A 63 -9.47 7.86 -10.36
C ALA A 63 -10.67 7.31 -9.58
N ALA A 64 -10.55 7.22 -8.24
CA ALA A 64 -11.68 6.86 -7.39
C ALA A 64 -11.50 7.41 -5.97
N ASP A 65 -12.59 7.56 -5.22
CA ASP A 65 -12.54 7.72 -3.78
C ASP A 65 -12.73 6.34 -3.11
N LEU A 66 -11.73 5.89 -2.37
CA LEU A 66 -11.81 4.61 -1.64
C LEU A 66 -12.81 4.65 -0.47
N ALA A 67 -13.34 5.81 -0.12
CA ALA A 67 -14.47 5.92 0.80
C ALA A 67 -15.80 5.52 0.15
N ASP A 68 -15.92 5.59 -1.18
CA ASP A 68 -17.06 5.08 -1.94
C ASP A 68 -16.93 3.54 -2.07
N ALA A 69 -17.79 2.82 -1.33
CA ALA A 69 -17.76 1.36 -1.32
C ALA A 69 -18.06 0.73 -2.70
N ASP A 70 -18.89 1.41 -3.50
CA ASP A 70 -19.25 0.93 -4.85
C ASP A 70 -18.13 1.12 -5.86
N ALA A 71 -17.18 2.02 -5.60
CA ALA A 71 -16.01 2.21 -6.45
C ALA A 71 -15.01 1.04 -6.33
N LEU A 72 -14.97 0.36 -5.20
CA LEU A 72 -13.95 -0.65 -4.92
C LEU A 72 -14.02 -1.86 -5.88
N PRO A 73 -15.16 -2.54 -6.05
CA PRO A 73 -15.26 -3.62 -7.03
C PRO A 73 -15.12 -3.12 -8.47
N ARG A 74 -15.53 -1.88 -8.79
CA ARG A 74 -15.35 -1.30 -10.13
C ARG A 74 -13.88 -1.13 -10.49
N LEU A 75 -13.02 -0.67 -9.55
CA LEU A 75 -11.57 -0.57 -9.77
C LEU A 75 -10.96 -1.91 -10.19
N VAL A 76 -11.36 -3.00 -9.54
CA VAL A 76 -10.86 -4.35 -9.88
C VAL A 76 -11.43 -4.80 -11.21
N ALA A 77 -12.72 -4.57 -11.46
CA ALA A 77 -13.36 -4.95 -12.73
C ALA A 77 -12.73 -4.23 -13.93
N GLU A 78 -12.43 -2.93 -13.82
CA GLU A 78 -11.76 -2.15 -14.86
C GLU A 78 -10.33 -2.64 -15.11
N ALA A 79 -9.59 -2.97 -14.05
CA ALA A 79 -8.25 -3.56 -14.16
C ALA A 79 -8.27 -4.87 -14.96
N VAL A 80 -9.20 -5.75 -14.61
CA VAL A 80 -9.36 -7.06 -15.28
C VAL A 80 -9.90 -6.91 -16.69
N ALA A 81 -10.84 -6.01 -16.93
CA ALA A 81 -11.36 -5.74 -18.28
C ALA A 81 -10.26 -5.23 -19.22
N HIS A 82 -9.31 -4.44 -18.71
CA HIS A 82 -8.23 -3.87 -19.52
C HIS A 82 -7.11 -4.88 -19.82
N TYR A 83 -6.65 -5.64 -18.81
CA TYR A 83 -5.49 -6.52 -18.94
C TYR A 83 -5.81 -8.02 -19.00
N GLY A 84 -7.08 -8.40 -18.75
CA GLY A 84 -7.50 -9.81 -18.72
C GLY A 84 -7.06 -10.60 -17.48
N ARG A 85 -6.32 -9.98 -16.56
CA ARG A 85 -5.78 -10.64 -15.36
C ARG A 85 -5.48 -9.63 -14.24
N LEU A 86 -5.32 -10.15 -13.03
CA LEU A 86 -4.77 -9.41 -11.89
C LEU A 86 -3.93 -10.37 -11.03
N ASP A 87 -2.66 -10.05 -10.84
CA ASP A 87 -1.70 -10.90 -10.13
C ASP A 87 -1.33 -10.34 -8.75
N VAL A 88 -1.36 -9.03 -8.61
CA VAL A 88 -0.91 -8.35 -7.40
C VAL A 88 -1.88 -7.24 -7.02
N LEU A 89 -2.26 -7.19 -5.75
CA LEU A 89 -2.93 -6.05 -5.14
C LEU A 89 -2.02 -5.43 -4.09
N VAL A 90 -1.68 -4.14 -4.23
CA VAL A 90 -0.95 -3.38 -3.22
C VAL A 90 -1.87 -2.33 -2.61
N ASN A 91 -2.32 -2.55 -1.39
CA ASN A 91 -3.10 -1.60 -0.61
C ASN A 91 -2.14 -0.59 0.06
N ASN A 92 -1.81 0.49 -0.67
CA ASN A 92 -0.89 1.53 -0.21
C ASN A 92 -1.61 2.84 0.18
N ALA A 93 -2.78 3.15 -0.38
CA ALA A 93 -3.53 4.36 -0.03
C ALA A 93 -3.80 4.44 1.47
N SER A 94 -3.58 5.61 2.06
CA SER A 94 -3.72 5.82 3.51
C SER A 94 -4.03 7.29 3.81
N ALA A 95 -4.96 7.53 4.73
CA ALA A 95 -5.11 8.80 5.42
C ALA A 95 -4.46 8.70 6.81
N CYS A 96 -3.72 9.74 7.21
CA CYS A 96 -3.05 9.80 8.51
C CYS A 96 -3.01 11.25 8.99
N TYR A 97 -3.68 11.54 10.10
CA TYR A 97 -3.66 12.83 10.76
C TYR A 97 -4.02 12.70 12.26
N PRO A 98 -3.68 13.68 13.10
CA PRO A 98 -3.96 13.63 14.53
C PRO A 98 -5.46 13.61 14.84
N THR A 99 -5.87 12.75 15.77
CA THR A 99 -7.23 12.63 16.31
C THR A 99 -7.16 12.55 17.84
N PRO A 100 -6.89 13.69 18.54
CA PRO A 100 -6.75 13.70 19.98
C PRO A 100 -8.04 13.24 20.68
N VAL A 101 -7.92 12.46 21.75
CA VAL A 101 -9.05 12.10 22.62
C VAL A 101 -9.70 13.37 23.16
N GLY A 102 -11.02 13.44 23.11
CA GLY A 102 -11.82 14.61 23.49
C GLY A 102 -12.22 15.52 22.32
N THR A 103 -11.56 15.42 21.17
CA THR A 103 -11.91 16.20 19.96
C THR A 103 -12.09 15.35 18.71
N ALA A 104 -11.84 14.05 18.78
CA ALA A 104 -12.07 13.12 17.68
C ALA A 104 -13.58 13.03 17.35
N THR A 105 -13.90 12.98 16.07
CA THR A 105 -15.29 12.95 15.57
C THR A 105 -15.62 11.63 14.86
N PRO A 106 -16.92 11.24 14.79
CA PRO A 106 -17.36 10.08 13.99
C PRO A 106 -16.91 10.17 12.51
N ALA A 107 -16.98 11.35 11.91
CA ALA A 107 -16.53 11.55 10.52
C ALA A 107 -15.04 11.24 10.32
N GLN A 108 -14.19 11.60 11.27
CA GLN A 108 -12.76 11.24 11.24
C GLN A 108 -12.55 9.72 11.39
N TRP A 109 -13.37 9.07 12.22
CA TRP A 109 -13.38 7.60 12.31
C TRP A 109 -13.70 6.99 10.95
N ASP A 110 -14.82 7.40 10.34
CA ASP A 110 -15.27 6.86 9.06
C ASP A 110 -14.22 7.06 7.96
N GLU A 111 -13.61 8.22 7.86
CA GLU A 111 -12.55 8.52 6.87
C GLU A 111 -11.31 7.64 7.08
N LEU A 112 -10.78 7.57 8.32
CA LEU A 112 -9.57 6.82 8.62
C LEU A 112 -9.77 5.32 8.46
N PHE A 113 -10.92 4.79 8.87
CA PHE A 113 -11.24 3.37 8.66
C PHE A 113 -11.60 3.04 7.22
N ALA A 114 -12.25 3.96 6.50
CA ALA A 114 -12.56 3.77 5.08
C ALA A 114 -11.29 3.48 4.27
N SER A 115 -10.28 4.34 4.38
CA SER A 115 -9.06 4.22 3.58
C SER A 115 -8.09 3.15 4.08
N ASN A 116 -7.96 2.97 5.42
CA ASN A 116 -6.92 2.12 6.02
C ASN A 116 -7.36 0.68 6.31
N ALA A 117 -8.66 0.39 6.38
CA ALA A 117 -9.16 -0.95 6.72
C ALA A 117 -10.27 -1.43 5.77
N ARG A 118 -11.35 -0.64 5.60
CA ARG A 118 -12.51 -1.05 4.80
C ARG A 118 -12.16 -1.24 3.33
N ALA A 119 -11.50 -0.27 2.70
CA ALA A 119 -11.12 -0.36 1.29
C ALA A 119 -10.16 -1.53 1.02
N PRO A 120 -9.07 -1.75 1.78
CA PRO A 120 -8.23 -2.94 1.65
C PRO A 120 -9.00 -4.26 1.70
N PHE A 121 -9.99 -4.40 2.59
CA PHE A 121 -10.82 -5.61 2.67
C PHE A 121 -11.63 -5.82 1.39
N PHE A 122 -12.43 -4.84 0.96
CA PHE A 122 -13.31 -5.01 -0.19
C PHE A 122 -12.56 -5.06 -1.52
N LEU A 123 -11.42 -4.39 -1.65
CA LEU A 123 -10.52 -4.58 -2.80
C LEU A 123 -9.96 -5.99 -2.85
N ALA A 124 -9.50 -6.52 -1.71
CA ALA A 124 -9.01 -7.90 -1.64
C ALA A 124 -10.12 -8.91 -1.95
N GLN A 125 -11.34 -8.69 -1.43
CA GLN A 125 -12.50 -9.53 -1.73
C GLN A 125 -12.84 -9.53 -3.23
N ALA A 126 -12.90 -8.36 -3.86
CA ALA A 126 -13.16 -8.26 -5.29
C ALA A 126 -12.03 -8.86 -6.14
N ALA A 127 -10.77 -8.69 -5.72
CA ALA A 127 -9.60 -9.21 -6.41
C ALA A 127 -9.37 -10.71 -6.22
N ALA A 128 -9.88 -11.32 -5.15
CA ALA A 128 -9.58 -12.70 -4.74
C ALA A 128 -9.72 -13.74 -5.85
N PRO A 129 -10.81 -13.80 -6.65
CA PRO A 129 -10.92 -14.80 -7.72
C PRO A 129 -9.86 -14.63 -8.80
N HIS A 130 -9.47 -13.41 -9.14
CA HIS A 130 -8.46 -13.10 -10.16
C HIS A 130 -7.05 -13.39 -9.64
N LEU A 131 -6.76 -13.02 -8.39
CA LEU A 131 -5.50 -13.34 -7.72
C LEU A 131 -5.33 -14.86 -7.57
N ALA A 132 -6.41 -15.59 -7.23
CA ALA A 132 -6.37 -17.06 -7.12
C ALA A 132 -6.06 -17.72 -8.47
N ALA A 133 -6.69 -17.25 -9.57
CA ALA A 133 -6.42 -17.74 -10.92
C ALA A 133 -4.97 -17.50 -11.36
N ALA A 134 -4.34 -16.42 -10.87
CA ALA A 134 -2.96 -16.05 -11.15
C ALA A 134 -1.93 -16.63 -10.15
N GLN A 135 -2.38 -17.32 -9.09
CA GLN A 135 -1.55 -17.69 -7.93
C GLN A 135 -0.79 -16.47 -7.36
N GLY A 136 -1.50 -15.36 -7.25
CA GLY A 136 -0.99 -14.03 -6.98
C GLY A 136 -0.80 -13.70 -5.50
N CYS A 137 -0.76 -12.40 -5.21
CA CYS A 137 -0.60 -11.95 -3.82
C CYS A 137 -1.24 -10.60 -3.54
N VAL A 138 -1.49 -10.37 -2.25
CA VAL A 138 -1.84 -9.07 -1.67
C VAL A 138 -0.69 -8.59 -0.79
N VAL A 139 -0.33 -7.30 -0.92
CA VAL A 139 0.60 -6.63 0.00
C VAL A 139 -0.07 -5.40 0.60
N ASN A 140 -0.23 -5.40 1.91
CA ASN A 140 -0.83 -4.30 2.66
C ASN A 140 0.24 -3.37 3.24
N LEU A 141 0.15 -2.06 2.99
CA LEU A 141 0.99 -1.07 3.67
C LEU A 141 0.35 -0.73 5.02
N VAL A 142 0.81 -1.44 6.05
CA VAL A 142 0.47 -1.14 7.44
C VAL A 142 1.36 0.01 7.97
N ASP A 143 1.73 -0.02 9.21
CA ASP A 143 2.63 0.93 9.86
C ASP A 143 3.19 0.26 11.12
N ILE A 144 4.35 0.67 11.61
CA ILE A 144 4.85 0.22 12.92
C ILE A 144 3.87 0.61 14.04
N TYR A 145 3.07 1.65 13.82
CA TYR A 145 2.03 2.12 14.74
C TYR A 145 0.75 1.27 14.73
N ALA A 146 0.70 0.20 13.95
CA ALA A 146 -0.30 -0.87 14.11
C ALA A 146 -0.07 -1.70 15.39
N GLU A 147 1.17 -1.76 15.87
CA GLU A 147 1.59 -2.53 17.05
C GLU A 147 2.07 -1.64 18.21
N ARG A 148 2.44 -0.41 17.93
CA ARG A 148 2.93 0.57 18.91
C ARG A 148 2.08 1.84 18.84
N PRO A 149 1.63 2.43 19.95
CA PRO A 149 0.77 3.61 19.88
C PRO A 149 1.54 4.85 19.43
N LEU A 150 0.92 5.61 18.51
CA LEU A 150 1.35 6.96 18.18
C LEU A 150 0.48 7.95 18.94
N GLN A 151 1.11 8.83 19.74
CA GLN A 151 0.40 9.83 20.51
C GLN A 151 -0.50 10.70 19.60
N ARG A 152 -1.72 10.96 20.04
CA ARG A 152 -2.74 11.75 19.33
C ARG A 152 -3.26 11.15 18.01
N HIS A 153 -2.98 9.86 17.70
CA HIS A 153 -3.39 9.21 16.46
C HIS A 153 -4.16 7.90 16.72
N SER A 154 -4.98 7.86 17.78
CA SER A 154 -5.65 6.62 18.19
C SER A 154 -6.47 5.98 17.07
N LEU A 155 -7.27 6.75 16.32
CA LEU A 155 -8.10 6.20 15.23
C LEU A 155 -7.24 5.63 14.09
N TYR A 156 -6.15 6.30 13.74
CA TYR A 156 -5.19 5.81 12.75
C TYR A 156 -4.53 4.50 13.20
N CYS A 157 -4.02 4.45 14.43
CA CYS A 157 -3.39 3.23 14.98
C CYS A 157 -4.38 2.06 14.99
N MET A 158 -5.63 2.28 15.41
CA MET A 158 -6.69 1.27 15.39
C MET A 158 -6.97 0.77 13.96
N ALA A 159 -7.09 1.66 12.98
CA ALA A 159 -7.30 1.29 11.58
C ALA A 159 -6.11 0.49 11.00
N LYS A 160 -4.87 0.85 11.36
CA LYS A 160 -3.68 0.09 10.95
C LYS A 160 -3.56 -1.26 11.68
N ALA A 161 -3.97 -1.36 12.93
CA ALA A 161 -4.07 -2.63 13.64
C ALA A 161 -5.14 -3.54 13.01
N ALA A 162 -6.27 -2.97 12.59
CA ALA A 162 -7.28 -3.70 11.82
C ALA A 162 -6.72 -4.23 10.49
N LEU A 163 -5.93 -3.43 9.76
CA LEU A 163 -5.27 -3.85 8.52
C LEU A 163 -4.22 -4.96 8.75
N LEU A 164 -3.51 -4.91 9.89
CA LEU A 164 -2.59 -5.96 10.29
C LEU A 164 -3.34 -7.27 10.52
N MET A 165 -4.42 -7.26 11.30
CA MET A 165 -5.26 -8.45 11.52
C MET A 165 -5.89 -8.93 10.21
N LEU A 166 -6.36 -8.02 9.36
CA LEU A 166 -6.88 -8.36 8.03
C LEU A 166 -5.84 -9.12 7.18
N THR A 167 -4.56 -8.70 7.24
CA THR A 167 -3.48 -9.41 6.54
C THR A 167 -3.38 -10.87 6.97
N GLN A 168 -3.46 -11.13 8.28
CA GLN A 168 -3.37 -12.49 8.83
C GLN A 168 -4.62 -13.32 8.50
N SER A 169 -5.81 -12.73 8.62
CA SER A 169 -7.08 -13.39 8.30
C SER A 169 -7.14 -13.78 6.83
N LEU A 170 -6.87 -12.84 5.92
CA LEU A 170 -6.88 -13.13 4.48
C LEU A 170 -5.77 -14.10 4.06
N ALA A 171 -4.62 -14.10 4.74
CA ALA A 171 -3.57 -15.08 4.50
C ALA A 171 -4.03 -16.51 4.78
N GLN A 172 -4.91 -16.68 5.76
CA GLN A 172 -5.50 -17.97 6.11
C GLN A 172 -6.66 -18.34 5.16
N GLU A 173 -7.54 -17.37 4.87
CA GLU A 173 -8.75 -17.61 4.08
C GLU A 173 -8.48 -17.82 2.59
N LEU A 174 -7.46 -17.14 2.03
CA LEU A 174 -7.13 -17.19 0.60
C LEU A 174 -6.06 -18.22 0.24
N ALA A 175 -5.44 -18.85 1.24
CA ALA A 175 -4.49 -19.93 1.01
C ALA A 175 -5.20 -21.18 0.43
N PRO A 176 -4.52 -22.03 -0.36
CA PRO A 176 -3.12 -21.87 -0.80
C PRO A 176 -2.94 -21.01 -2.05
N ALA A 177 -4.02 -20.50 -2.66
CA ALA A 177 -4.00 -19.89 -3.97
C ALA A 177 -3.42 -18.47 -3.96
N VAL A 178 -3.58 -17.71 -2.87
CA VAL A 178 -3.14 -16.32 -2.75
C VAL A 178 -2.33 -16.12 -1.48
N ARG A 179 -1.17 -15.49 -1.60
CA ARG A 179 -0.36 -15.06 -0.45
C ARG A 179 -0.78 -13.65 -0.02
N VAL A 180 -0.88 -13.41 1.28
CA VAL A 180 -1.20 -12.08 1.81
C VAL A 180 -0.18 -11.70 2.87
N ASN A 181 0.54 -10.61 2.66
CA ASN A 181 1.57 -10.11 3.57
C ASN A 181 1.45 -8.59 3.75
N ALA A 182 2.19 -8.06 4.69
CA ALA A 182 2.24 -6.63 4.92
C ALA A 182 3.67 -6.10 5.00
N VAL A 183 3.83 -4.81 4.66
CA VAL A 183 5.02 -4.01 4.98
C VAL A 183 4.62 -2.99 6.03
N ALA A 184 5.43 -2.86 7.08
CA ALA A 184 5.26 -1.88 8.15
C ALA A 184 6.41 -0.85 8.10
N PRO A 185 6.24 0.28 7.41
CA PRO A 185 7.23 1.34 7.41
C PRO A 185 7.36 2.02 8.78
N GLY A 186 8.57 2.46 9.09
CA GLY A 186 8.83 3.44 10.14
C GLY A 186 8.82 4.88 9.60
N ALA A 187 9.73 5.73 10.07
CA ALA A 187 9.92 7.08 9.55
C ALA A 187 10.59 7.03 8.17
N VAL A 188 9.78 7.11 7.11
CA VAL A 188 10.24 7.03 5.70
C VAL A 188 10.19 8.39 5.02
N LEU A 189 9.15 9.18 5.29
CA LEU A 189 8.97 10.52 4.74
C LEU A 189 8.36 11.43 5.80
N TRP A 190 8.78 12.67 5.78
CA TRP A 190 8.16 13.72 6.58
C TRP A 190 6.84 14.19 5.93
N PRO A 191 5.88 14.71 6.73
CA PRO A 191 4.69 15.36 6.19
C PRO A 191 5.05 16.43 5.14
N GLU A 192 4.21 16.63 4.14
CA GLU A 192 4.44 17.66 3.10
C GLU A 192 4.45 19.07 3.68
N SER A 193 3.73 19.29 4.78
CA SER A 193 3.80 20.55 5.56
C SER A 193 5.15 20.79 6.23
N GLY A 194 6.06 19.83 6.13
CA GLY A 194 7.35 19.86 6.81
C GLY A 194 7.27 19.38 8.24
N LYS A 195 8.43 19.17 8.86
CA LYS A 195 8.61 18.88 10.27
C LYS A 195 9.89 19.59 10.72
N ALA A 196 9.86 20.25 11.87
CA ALA A 196 11.05 20.94 12.39
C ALA A 196 12.23 19.99 12.54
N ALA A 197 13.45 20.47 12.23
CA ALA A 197 14.66 19.63 12.26
C ALA A 197 14.88 18.97 13.63
N ALA A 198 14.61 19.69 14.72
CA ALA A 198 14.70 19.15 16.08
C ALA A 198 13.71 17.98 16.32
N GLU A 199 12.50 18.09 15.79
CA GLU A 199 11.50 17.01 15.89
C GLU A 199 11.87 15.80 15.01
N GLN A 200 12.45 16.05 13.83
CA GLN A 200 12.99 14.98 12.97
C GLN A 200 14.09 14.22 13.71
N GLN A 201 15.04 14.96 14.30
CA GLN A 201 16.14 14.37 15.05
C GLN A 201 15.65 13.60 16.28
N ALA A 202 14.67 14.12 17.02
CA ALA A 202 14.07 13.43 18.17
C ALA A 202 13.37 12.13 17.76
N LEU A 203 12.74 12.09 16.56
CA LEU A 203 12.15 10.88 16.01
C LEU A 203 13.19 9.85 15.54
N LEU A 204 14.35 10.30 15.06
CA LEU A 204 15.41 9.42 14.59
C LEU A 204 16.34 8.93 15.71
N ALA A 205 16.47 9.68 16.81
CA ALA A 205 17.35 9.34 17.91
C ALA A 205 17.18 7.90 18.44
N PRO A 206 15.95 7.37 18.64
CA PRO A 206 15.76 5.98 19.06
C PRO A 206 15.84 4.96 17.90
N THR A 207 16.11 5.39 16.66
CA THR A 207 16.18 4.49 15.52
C THR A 207 17.59 3.93 15.39
N PRO A 208 17.83 2.61 15.51
CA PRO A 208 19.18 2.02 15.46
C PRO A 208 19.99 2.40 14.23
N LEU A 209 19.37 2.47 13.02
CA LEU A 209 20.08 2.89 11.81
C LEU A 209 20.29 4.42 11.72
N ALA A 210 19.84 5.20 12.70
CA ALA A 210 20.06 6.64 12.88
C ALA A 210 19.74 7.51 11.64
N ARG A 211 18.87 7.04 10.75
CA ARG A 211 18.37 7.77 9.58
C ARG A 211 16.90 7.47 9.29
N ALA A 212 16.25 8.36 8.59
CA ALA A 212 14.98 8.03 7.95
C ALA A 212 15.20 6.99 6.83
N GLY A 213 14.22 6.13 6.63
CA GLY A 213 14.13 5.32 5.42
C GLY A 213 13.75 6.18 4.21
N THR A 214 13.75 5.56 3.05
CA THR A 214 13.30 6.16 1.79
C THR A 214 12.08 5.44 1.26
N PRO A 215 11.28 6.05 0.36
CA PRO A 215 10.25 5.34 -0.38
C PRO A 215 10.79 4.12 -1.15
N GLY A 216 12.05 4.16 -1.57
CA GLY A 216 12.74 3.04 -2.22
C GLY A 216 12.90 1.85 -1.28
N ASP A 217 13.29 2.07 -0.01
CA ASP A 217 13.43 0.98 0.98
C ASP A 217 12.09 0.22 1.14
N VAL A 218 10.96 0.93 1.13
CA VAL A 218 9.62 0.32 1.19
C VAL A 218 9.25 -0.39 -0.11
N ALA A 219 9.55 0.21 -1.25
CA ALA A 219 9.25 -0.37 -2.57
C ALA A 219 10.04 -1.67 -2.80
N ASP A 220 11.29 -1.75 -2.34
CA ASP A 220 12.10 -2.97 -2.40
C ASP A 220 11.52 -4.08 -1.53
N ALA A 221 11.01 -3.76 -0.34
CA ALA A 221 10.32 -4.71 0.53
C ALA A 221 9.03 -5.25 -0.12
N VAL A 222 8.22 -4.37 -0.72
CA VAL A 222 7.02 -4.78 -1.49
C VAL A 222 7.41 -5.67 -2.65
N HIS A 223 8.40 -5.27 -3.44
CA HIS A 223 8.90 -6.07 -4.56
C HIS A 223 9.36 -7.48 -4.12
N TRP A 224 10.09 -7.57 -3.01
CA TRP A 224 10.51 -8.88 -2.49
C TRP A 224 9.31 -9.74 -2.09
N LEU A 225 8.30 -9.18 -1.41
CA LEU A 225 7.09 -9.91 -1.05
C LEU A 225 6.29 -10.37 -2.27
N VAL A 226 6.29 -9.59 -3.36
CA VAL A 226 5.63 -9.94 -4.61
C VAL A 226 6.40 -11.02 -5.36
N CYS A 227 7.69 -10.82 -5.64
CA CYS A 227 8.47 -11.61 -6.59
C CYS A 227 9.32 -12.71 -5.94
N GLY A 228 9.81 -12.50 -4.70
CA GLY A 228 10.79 -13.35 -4.05
C GLY A 228 10.23 -14.27 -2.94
N ALA A 229 9.26 -13.80 -2.17
CA ALA A 229 8.80 -14.45 -0.94
C ALA A 229 7.76 -15.55 -1.20
N ARG A 230 8.09 -16.56 -1.98
CA ARG A 230 7.12 -17.58 -2.46
C ARG A 230 6.56 -18.49 -1.37
N TYR A 231 7.26 -18.67 -0.25
CA TYR A 231 6.83 -19.47 0.89
C TYR A 231 6.53 -18.59 2.11
N THR A 232 5.97 -17.39 1.88
CA THR A 232 5.69 -16.40 2.92
C THR A 232 4.27 -15.89 2.77
N THR A 233 3.44 -16.09 3.81
CA THR A 233 2.08 -15.54 3.92
C THR A 233 1.76 -15.21 5.38
N GLY A 234 0.87 -14.24 5.62
CA GLY A 234 0.50 -13.78 6.97
C GLY A 234 1.57 -12.98 7.70
N GLN A 235 2.67 -12.60 7.03
CA GLN A 235 3.82 -11.95 7.68
C GLN A 235 3.78 -10.43 7.53
N VAL A 236 4.41 -9.76 8.50
CA VAL A 236 4.63 -8.31 8.51
C VAL A 236 6.11 -8.03 8.45
N LEU A 237 6.57 -7.45 7.34
CA LEU A 237 7.97 -7.04 7.17
C LEU A 237 8.12 -5.58 7.62
N ARG A 238 8.81 -5.36 8.75
CA ARG A 238 9.11 -4.01 9.24
C ARG A 238 10.26 -3.40 8.46
N VAL A 239 10.04 -2.19 7.92
CA VAL A 239 11.02 -1.37 7.21
C VAL A 239 11.16 -0.06 7.98
N ASP A 240 11.79 -0.12 9.14
CA ASP A 240 11.74 0.93 10.16
C ASP A 240 13.13 1.33 10.73
N GLY A 241 14.20 0.79 10.18
CA GLY A 241 15.56 1.02 10.67
C GLY A 241 15.79 0.49 12.08
N GLY A 242 14.96 -0.45 12.55
CA GLY A 242 15.02 -1.02 13.89
C GLY A 242 14.27 -0.19 14.95
N ARG A 243 13.50 0.84 14.54
CA ARG A 243 12.81 1.74 15.46
C ARG A 243 11.89 1.02 16.46
N THR A 244 11.16 -0.01 16.04
CA THR A 244 10.27 -0.78 16.94
C THR A 244 10.97 -1.52 18.06
N LEU A 245 12.30 -1.65 18.02
CA LEU A 245 13.10 -2.23 19.10
C LEU A 245 13.29 -1.23 20.27
N SER A 246 13.07 0.06 20.02
CA SER A 246 13.40 1.16 20.93
C SER A 246 12.22 2.03 21.34
N ILE A 247 10.98 1.70 20.92
CA ILE A 247 9.74 2.41 21.26
C ILE A 247 8.68 1.49 21.80
#